data_fc577f5cbf89a5a7f741e2d8d3e56553
#
_entry.id   fc577f5cbf89a5a7f741e2d8d3e56553
#
_cell.length_a   1.000
_cell.length_b   1.000
_cell.length_c   1.000
_cell.angle_alpha   90.00
_cell.angle_beta   90.00
_cell.angle_gamma   90.00
#
_symmetry.space_group_name_H-M   'P 1'
#
loop_
_entity.id
_entity.type
_entity.pdbx_description
1 polymer ?
#
loop_
_entity_poly.entity_id
_entity_poly.type
_entity_poly.pdbx_seq_one_letter_code
_entity_poly.pdbx_strand_id
1 'polypeptide(L)'
;AQDRFWQMELARRVGSGRLAEMLGARALPTDRYFRTLGLAHVAEHNLAALSAETRNLLTAYAAGVNAYLTSHDGPLAIELALLRHTPEPWRPSDSIIAIQMMATQLAGNAAEEAMRAKLLKRLSPEQVATLWSNDAAAPPPWLAALDDGVLERTLAALPPPPPADVGSNNWVVAGWRSTNGKPILANDPHLRLTAPTTWYLAHLSAPGFNVIGATIPGIPVVVVGRNRDTAWGVTNTGTDVQDLFMVDEDDVIGGREEAIGFG
;
A
#
# COMPACT_ATOMS: atom_id res chain seq x y z
N ALA A 1 4.49 1.82 -18.17
CA ALA A 1 3.75 0.62 -18.58
C ALA A 1 4.70 -0.40 -19.25
N GLN A 2 5.47 0.00 -20.23
CA GLN A 2 6.30 -0.92 -21.03
C GLN A 2 7.07 -1.96 -20.20
N ASP A 3 7.82 -1.53 -19.19
CA ASP A 3 8.73 -2.41 -18.43
C ASP A 3 8.09 -3.05 -17.19
N ARG A 4 6.96 -2.51 -16.72
CA ARG A 4 6.44 -2.78 -15.37
C ARG A 4 4.94 -3.02 -15.32
N PHE A 5 4.29 -3.27 -16.47
CA PHE A 5 2.83 -3.37 -16.48
C PHE A 5 2.30 -4.55 -15.66
N TRP A 6 3.04 -5.65 -15.60
CA TRP A 6 2.68 -6.76 -14.70
C TRP A 6 2.53 -6.31 -13.24
N GLN A 7 3.49 -5.54 -12.74
CA GLN A 7 3.40 -5.02 -11.35
C GLN A 7 2.19 -4.10 -11.16
N MET A 8 1.90 -3.27 -12.16
CA MET A 8 0.73 -2.38 -12.14
C MET A 8 -0.57 -3.19 -12.10
N GLU A 9 -0.70 -4.17 -12.99
CA GLU A 9 -1.88 -5.05 -13.05
C GLU A 9 -2.05 -5.85 -11.76
N LEU A 10 -0.97 -6.42 -11.24
CA LEU A 10 -0.99 -7.18 -10.00
C LEU A 10 -1.45 -6.30 -8.82
N ALA A 11 -0.88 -5.11 -8.66
CA ALA A 11 -1.26 -4.18 -7.60
C ALA A 11 -2.75 -3.78 -7.69
N ARG A 12 -3.24 -3.48 -8.90
CA ARG A 12 -4.64 -3.19 -9.14
C ARG A 12 -5.54 -4.37 -8.76
N ARG A 13 -5.22 -5.59 -9.19
CA ARG A 13 -6.00 -6.79 -8.92
C ARG A 13 -6.04 -7.12 -7.44
N VAL A 14 -4.90 -7.07 -6.76
CA VAL A 14 -4.83 -7.28 -5.31
C VAL A 14 -5.64 -6.22 -4.57
N GLY A 15 -5.36 -4.94 -4.80
CA GLY A 15 -6.00 -3.85 -4.06
C GLY A 15 -7.51 -3.72 -4.32
N SER A 16 -7.99 -4.17 -5.49
CA SER A 16 -9.43 -4.22 -5.78
C SER A 16 -10.11 -5.54 -5.36
N GLY A 17 -9.37 -6.50 -4.78
CA GLY A 17 -9.91 -7.81 -4.40
C GLY A 17 -10.42 -8.61 -5.61
N ARG A 18 -9.63 -8.64 -6.68
CA ARG A 18 -9.92 -9.30 -7.96
C ARG A 18 -8.79 -10.21 -8.43
N LEU A 19 -7.91 -10.59 -7.53
CA LEU A 19 -6.75 -11.43 -7.86
C LEU A 19 -7.18 -12.85 -8.25
N ALA A 20 -8.27 -13.36 -7.68
CA ALA A 20 -8.80 -14.68 -7.99
C ALA A 20 -9.28 -14.83 -9.44
N GLU A 21 -9.63 -13.75 -10.11
CA GLU A 21 -9.93 -13.76 -11.55
C GLU A 21 -8.74 -14.21 -12.41
N MET A 22 -7.49 -14.04 -11.91
CA MET A 22 -6.27 -14.44 -12.60
C MET A 22 -5.64 -15.71 -12.02
N LEU A 23 -5.68 -15.88 -10.69
CA LEU A 23 -4.95 -16.94 -9.99
C LEU A 23 -5.87 -18.03 -9.41
N GLY A 24 -7.17 -17.93 -9.64
CA GLY A 24 -8.16 -18.90 -9.17
C GLY A 24 -8.37 -18.88 -7.65
N ALA A 25 -8.98 -19.94 -7.13
CA ALA A 25 -9.43 -20.04 -5.74
C ALA A 25 -8.35 -19.79 -4.68
N ARG A 26 -7.06 -19.97 -5.01
CA ARG A 26 -5.95 -19.72 -4.09
C ARG A 26 -5.86 -18.26 -3.65
N ALA A 27 -6.35 -17.32 -4.46
CA ALA A 27 -6.32 -15.90 -4.17
C ALA A 27 -7.56 -15.40 -3.39
N LEU A 28 -8.58 -16.23 -3.19
CA LEU A 28 -9.80 -15.84 -2.48
C LEU A 28 -9.58 -15.23 -1.08
N PRO A 29 -8.67 -15.75 -0.23
CA PRO A 29 -8.41 -15.11 1.06
C PRO A 29 -7.91 -13.67 0.91
N THR A 30 -7.02 -13.42 -0.04
CA THR A 30 -6.51 -12.07 -0.37
C THR A 30 -7.64 -11.17 -0.86
N ASP A 31 -8.46 -11.65 -1.78
CA ASP A 31 -9.58 -10.87 -2.32
C ASP A 31 -10.61 -10.53 -1.24
N ARG A 32 -10.95 -11.48 -0.36
CA ARG A 32 -11.83 -11.24 0.79
C ARG A 32 -11.29 -10.13 1.69
N TYR A 33 -10.00 -10.19 2.02
CA TYR A 33 -9.37 -9.16 2.85
C TYR A 33 -9.48 -7.76 2.22
N PHE A 34 -9.07 -7.60 0.95
CA PHE A 34 -9.11 -6.30 0.28
C PHE A 34 -10.54 -5.82 -0.02
N ARG A 35 -11.49 -6.73 -0.25
CA ARG A 35 -12.92 -6.38 -0.34
C ARG A 35 -13.47 -5.90 1.00
N THR A 36 -13.07 -6.51 2.11
CA THR A 36 -13.44 -6.07 3.46
C THR A 36 -12.89 -4.67 3.74
N LEU A 37 -11.64 -4.40 3.41
CA LEU A 37 -11.07 -3.05 3.50
C LEU A 37 -11.74 -2.03 2.56
N GLY A 38 -12.32 -2.49 1.46
CA GLY A 38 -13.05 -1.66 0.51
C GLY A 38 -12.17 -0.68 -0.29
N LEU A 39 -10.88 -0.97 -0.49
CA LEU A 39 -9.92 -0.03 -1.10
C LEU A 39 -10.37 0.50 -2.46
N ALA A 40 -11.01 -0.32 -3.29
CA ALA A 40 -11.51 0.13 -4.59
C ALA A 40 -12.60 1.21 -4.45
N HIS A 41 -13.51 1.06 -3.47
CA HIS A 41 -14.54 2.07 -3.20
C HIS A 41 -13.94 3.36 -2.63
N VAL A 42 -12.98 3.21 -1.71
CA VAL A 42 -12.25 4.34 -1.14
C VAL A 42 -11.47 5.08 -2.23
N ALA A 43 -10.88 4.36 -3.18
CA ALA A 43 -10.16 4.97 -4.31
C ALA A 43 -11.08 5.80 -5.22
N GLU A 44 -12.27 5.30 -5.55
CA GLU A 44 -13.25 6.06 -6.33
C GLU A 44 -13.76 7.30 -5.57
N HIS A 45 -14.05 7.15 -4.27
CA HIS A 45 -14.45 8.27 -3.44
C HIS A 45 -13.35 9.33 -3.35
N ASN A 46 -12.11 8.91 -3.09
CA ASN A 46 -10.96 9.80 -3.02
C ASN A 46 -10.71 10.51 -4.35
N LEU A 47 -10.83 9.80 -5.49
CA LEU A 47 -10.71 10.41 -6.81
C LEU A 47 -11.69 11.59 -6.99
N ALA A 48 -12.92 11.44 -6.55
CA ALA A 48 -13.93 12.50 -6.63
C ALA A 48 -13.59 13.71 -5.74
N ALA A 49 -12.94 13.48 -4.59
CA ALA A 49 -12.56 14.51 -3.63
C ALA A 49 -11.26 15.27 -3.98
N LEU A 50 -10.44 14.74 -4.91
CA LEU A 50 -9.19 15.38 -5.33
C LEU A 50 -9.43 16.72 -6.06
N SER A 51 -8.42 17.59 -6.04
CA SER A 51 -8.41 18.81 -6.86
C SER A 51 -8.52 18.47 -8.36
N ALA A 52 -9.03 19.41 -9.15
CA ALA A 52 -9.12 19.25 -10.60
C ALA A 52 -7.74 19.01 -11.24
N GLU A 53 -6.69 19.68 -10.74
CA GLU A 53 -5.31 19.51 -11.19
C GLU A 53 -4.83 18.06 -10.98
N THR A 54 -5.02 17.52 -9.78
CA THR A 54 -4.60 16.14 -9.45
C THR A 54 -5.40 15.12 -10.27
N ARG A 55 -6.71 15.31 -10.44
CA ARG A 55 -7.52 14.44 -11.30
C ARG A 55 -7.06 14.47 -12.75
N ASN A 56 -6.71 15.64 -13.28
CA ASN A 56 -6.17 15.77 -14.64
C ASN A 56 -4.83 15.04 -14.79
N LEU A 57 -3.94 15.12 -13.79
CA LEU A 57 -2.69 14.37 -13.78
C LEU A 57 -2.92 12.86 -13.84
N LEU A 58 -3.81 12.33 -12.98
CA LEU A 58 -4.16 10.91 -12.97
C LEU A 58 -4.82 10.47 -14.27
N THR A 59 -5.67 11.31 -14.85
CA THR A 59 -6.31 11.05 -16.14
C THR A 59 -5.29 11.01 -17.28
N ALA A 60 -4.36 11.96 -17.32
CA ALA A 60 -3.29 11.98 -18.31
C ALA A 60 -2.36 10.76 -18.20
N TYR A 61 -2.04 10.36 -16.96
CA TYR A 61 -1.28 9.14 -16.71
C TYR A 61 -2.01 7.89 -17.22
N ALA A 62 -3.29 7.74 -16.87
CA ALA A 62 -4.12 6.63 -17.35
C ALA A 62 -4.21 6.60 -18.88
N ALA A 63 -4.37 7.76 -19.52
CA ALA A 63 -4.36 7.86 -20.98
C ALA A 63 -3.04 7.39 -21.60
N GLY A 64 -1.90 7.75 -20.99
CA GLY A 64 -0.57 7.29 -21.44
C GLY A 64 -0.39 5.77 -21.27
N VAL A 65 -0.84 5.19 -20.16
CA VAL A 65 -0.85 3.74 -19.97
C VAL A 65 -1.71 3.06 -21.04
N ASN A 66 -2.92 3.55 -21.27
CA ASN A 66 -3.85 2.96 -22.24
C ASN A 66 -3.37 3.12 -23.68
N ALA A 67 -2.74 4.23 -24.01
CA ALA A 67 -2.10 4.40 -25.34
C ALA A 67 -1.04 3.32 -25.57
N TYR A 68 -0.22 2.99 -24.59
CA TYR A 68 0.72 1.88 -24.67
C TYR A 68 0.01 0.54 -24.83
N LEU A 69 -1.02 0.24 -24.01
CA LEU A 69 -1.75 -1.02 -24.08
C LEU A 69 -2.40 -1.27 -25.45
N THR A 70 -2.90 -0.21 -26.09
CA THR A 70 -3.58 -0.31 -27.38
C THR A 70 -2.65 -0.30 -28.59
N SER A 71 -1.46 0.31 -28.46
CA SER A 71 -0.51 0.41 -29.58
C SER A 71 0.60 -0.64 -29.54
N HIS A 72 0.68 -1.45 -28.49
CA HIS A 72 1.71 -2.46 -28.35
C HIS A 72 1.36 -3.72 -29.13
N ASP A 73 2.23 -4.09 -30.08
CA ASP A 73 2.14 -5.33 -30.82
C ASP A 73 2.91 -6.44 -30.10
N GLY A 74 2.21 -7.45 -29.61
CA GLY A 74 2.81 -8.60 -28.93
C GLY A 74 2.41 -8.73 -27.45
N PRO A 75 3.02 -9.66 -26.71
CA PRO A 75 2.69 -9.88 -25.29
C PRO A 75 3.19 -8.73 -24.42
N LEU A 76 2.31 -8.18 -23.60
CA LEU A 76 2.62 -7.07 -22.69
C LEU A 76 3.62 -7.45 -21.58
N ALA A 77 3.51 -8.68 -21.07
CA ALA A 77 4.40 -9.27 -20.07
C ALA A 77 4.23 -10.79 -20.14
N ILE A 78 5.30 -11.52 -19.81
CA ILE A 78 5.29 -12.99 -19.86
C ILE A 78 4.27 -13.59 -18.89
N GLU A 79 4.09 -12.98 -17.74
CA GLU A 79 3.13 -13.41 -16.71
C GLU A 79 1.69 -13.34 -17.24
N LEU A 80 1.33 -12.27 -17.93
CA LEU A 80 0.02 -12.09 -18.52
C LEU A 80 -0.23 -13.13 -19.63
N ALA A 81 0.79 -13.42 -20.42
CA ALA A 81 0.71 -14.43 -21.46
C ALA A 81 0.51 -15.84 -20.87
N LEU A 82 1.27 -16.19 -19.83
CA LEU A 82 1.16 -17.47 -19.12
C LEU A 82 -0.19 -17.65 -18.45
N LEU A 83 -0.73 -16.58 -17.87
CA LEU A 83 -2.05 -16.59 -17.23
C LEU A 83 -3.21 -16.43 -18.24
N ARG A 84 -2.90 -16.22 -19.52
CA ARG A 84 -3.90 -15.92 -20.58
C ARG A 84 -4.82 -14.77 -20.18
N HIS A 85 -4.24 -13.79 -19.48
CA HIS A 85 -4.99 -12.65 -18.98
C HIS A 85 -4.89 -11.46 -19.92
N THR A 86 -6.04 -10.88 -20.28
CA THR A 86 -6.13 -9.63 -21.03
C THR A 86 -6.46 -8.49 -20.06
N PRO A 87 -5.55 -7.53 -19.89
CA PRO A 87 -5.78 -6.42 -18.98
C PRO A 87 -6.91 -5.51 -19.45
N GLU A 88 -7.69 -5.02 -18.50
CA GLU A 88 -8.62 -3.93 -18.72
C GLU A 88 -7.88 -2.59 -18.88
N PRO A 89 -8.50 -1.57 -19.49
CA PRO A 89 -7.93 -0.23 -19.50
C PRO A 89 -7.61 0.28 -18.10
N TRP A 90 -6.50 1.00 -17.96
CA TRP A 90 -6.10 1.64 -16.69
C TRP A 90 -7.00 2.83 -16.40
N ARG A 91 -7.53 2.90 -15.19
CA ARG A 91 -8.36 4.00 -14.72
C ARG A 91 -7.57 4.92 -13.77
N PRO A 92 -7.93 6.20 -13.64
CA PRO A 92 -7.31 7.11 -12.66
C PRO A 92 -7.34 6.56 -11.22
N SER A 93 -8.44 5.90 -10.83
CA SER A 93 -8.61 5.25 -9.52
C SER A 93 -7.63 4.09 -9.30
N ASP A 94 -7.16 3.41 -10.35
CA ASP A 94 -6.19 2.33 -10.24
C ASP A 94 -4.84 2.84 -9.71
N SER A 95 -4.47 4.08 -10.02
CA SER A 95 -3.28 4.73 -9.44
C SER A 95 -3.46 5.04 -7.95
N ILE A 96 -4.66 5.37 -7.51
CA ILE A 96 -4.98 5.56 -6.09
C ILE A 96 -4.91 4.22 -5.37
N ILE A 97 -5.43 3.14 -5.96
CA ILE A 97 -5.29 1.78 -5.43
C ILE A 97 -3.82 1.42 -5.25
N ALA A 98 -2.95 1.74 -6.22
CA ALA A 98 -1.51 1.47 -6.11
C ALA A 98 -0.87 2.21 -4.92
N ILE A 99 -1.28 3.45 -4.63
CA ILE A 99 -0.84 4.20 -3.44
C ILE A 99 -1.35 3.53 -2.16
N GLN A 100 -2.62 3.17 -2.12
CA GLN A 100 -3.25 2.51 -0.98
C GLN A 100 -2.60 1.14 -0.69
N MET A 101 -2.21 0.40 -1.72
CA MET A 101 -1.47 -0.84 -1.58
C MET A 101 -0.13 -0.64 -0.86
N MET A 102 0.62 0.40 -1.22
CA MET A 102 1.86 0.76 -0.52
C MET A 102 1.58 1.11 0.94
N ALA A 103 0.56 1.93 1.21
CA ALA A 103 0.16 2.29 2.56
C ALA A 103 -0.20 1.05 3.40
N THR A 104 -0.98 0.12 2.83
CA THR A 104 -1.37 -1.13 3.50
C THR A 104 -0.17 -2.02 3.81
N GLN A 105 0.83 -2.07 2.92
CA GLN A 105 2.07 -2.85 3.15
C GLN A 105 2.95 -2.26 4.25
N LEU A 106 2.87 -0.96 4.47
CA LEU A 106 3.63 -0.25 5.51
C LEU A 106 2.87 -0.14 6.84
N ALA A 107 1.57 -0.45 6.84
CA ALA A 107 0.74 -0.52 8.03
C ALA A 107 0.69 -1.96 8.55
N GLY A 108 0.76 -2.17 9.84
CA GLY A 108 0.78 -3.51 10.43
C GLY A 108 0.28 -3.56 11.86
N ASN A 109 -0.09 -2.41 12.40
CA ASN A 109 -0.44 -2.28 13.81
C ASN A 109 -1.71 -3.05 14.23
N ALA A 110 -2.70 -3.23 13.35
CA ALA A 110 -3.89 -4.02 13.66
C ALA A 110 -3.57 -5.47 14.06
N ALA A 111 -2.59 -6.10 13.40
CA ALA A 111 -2.14 -7.45 13.79
C ALA A 111 -1.41 -7.44 15.15
N GLU A 112 -0.65 -6.38 15.44
CA GLU A 112 0.01 -6.19 16.73
C GLU A 112 -1.01 -5.95 17.85
N GLU A 113 -2.04 -5.14 17.60
CA GLU A 113 -3.15 -4.91 18.54
C GLU A 113 -3.89 -6.21 18.86
N ALA A 114 -4.27 -6.99 17.85
CA ALA A 114 -4.93 -8.28 18.04
C ALA A 114 -4.04 -9.27 18.81
N MET A 115 -2.72 -9.28 18.53
CA MET A 115 -1.77 -10.10 19.26
C MET A 115 -1.62 -9.63 20.71
N ARG A 116 -1.51 -8.33 20.94
CA ARG A 116 -1.48 -7.74 22.30
C ARG A 116 -2.74 -8.09 23.07
N ALA A 117 -3.89 -7.99 22.44
CA ALA A 117 -5.16 -8.41 23.02
C ALA A 117 -5.12 -9.87 23.48
N LYS A 118 -4.63 -10.77 22.64
CA LYS A 118 -4.51 -12.20 22.95
C LYS A 118 -3.55 -12.46 24.12
N LEU A 119 -2.45 -11.73 24.19
CA LEU A 119 -1.46 -11.88 25.28
C LEU A 119 -1.98 -11.35 26.61
N LEU A 120 -2.73 -10.25 26.64
CA LEU A 120 -3.33 -9.66 27.82
C LEU A 120 -4.36 -10.57 28.52
N LYS A 121 -4.86 -11.60 27.84
CA LYS A 121 -5.69 -12.64 28.45
C LYS A 121 -4.88 -13.65 29.30
N ARG A 122 -3.55 -13.66 29.16
CA ARG A 122 -2.67 -14.65 29.81
C ARG A 122 -1.54 -14.02 30.61
N LEU A 123 -1.18 -12.79 30.31
CA LEU A 123 -0.08 -12.06 30.91
C LEU A 123 -0.57 -10.78 31.55
N SER A 124 0.15 -10.29 32.58
CA SER A 124 -0.18 -8.98 33.15
C SER A 124 0.15 -7.84 32.18
N PRO A 125 -0.51 -6.68 32.30
CA PRO A 125 -0.19 -5.51 31.50
C PRO A 125 1.29 -5.14 31.52
N GLU A 126 1.96 -5.26 32.67
CA GLU A 126 3.39 -4.96 32.84
C GLU A 126 4.25 -5.95 32.05
N GLN A 127 3.87 -7.23 32.02
CA GLN A 127 4.57 -8.24 31.23
C GLN A 127 4.40 -7.97 29.73
N VAL A 128 3.18 -7.63 29.29
CA VAL A 128 2.93 -7.30 27.88
C VAL A 128 3.69 -6.03 27.48
N ALA A 129 3.74 -5.01 28.34
CA ALA A 129 4.47 -3.77 28.09
C ALA A 129 5.99 -3.98 27.87
N THR A 130 6.57 -5.07 28.39
CA THR A 130 7.99 -5.39 28.12
C THR A 130 8.24 -5.88 26.70
N LEU A 131 7.21 -6.32 25.99
CA LEU A 131 7.31 -6.83 24.61
C LEU A 131 7.18 -5.70 23.56
N TRP A 132 6.59 -4.58 23.93
CA TRP A 132 6.42 -3.40 23.08
C TRP A 132 7.00 -2.19 23.80
N SER A 133 8.10 -1.68 23.32
CA SER A 133 8.90 -0.63 23.97
C SER A 133 8.29 0.78 23.94
N ASN A 134 7.20 0.99 23.19
CA ASN A 134 6.55 2.29 23.06
C ASN A 134 5.04 2.17 23.24
N ASP A 135 4.50 2.93 24.18
CA ASP A 135 3.08 3.14 24.48
C ASP A 135 2.28 1.90 24.87
N ALA A 136 2.51 1.43 26.08
CA ALA A 136 1.55 0.62 26.78
C ALA A 136 0.35 1.47 27.26
N ALA A 137 -0.51 1.91 26.35
CA ALA A 137 -1.84 2.31 26.74
C ALA A 137 -2.50 1.12 27.46
N ALA A 138 -3.13 1.37 28.60
CA ALA A 138 -3.82 0.31 29.31
C ALA A 138 -4.84 -0.32 28.36
N PRO A 139 -4.92 -1.67 28.32
CA PRO A 139 -5.88 -2.33 27.45
C PRO A 139 -7.30 -1.85 27.78
N PRO A 140 -8.12 -1.59 26.78
CA PRO A 140 -9.50 -1.18 27.04
C PRO A 140 -10.22 -2.29 27.80
N PRO A 141 -11.11 -1.95 28.76
CA PRO A 141 -11.77 -2.92 29.64
C PRO A 141 -12.53 -4.02 28.87
N TRP A 142 -13.10 -3.71 27.70
CA TRP A 142 -13.83 -4.66 26.85
C TRP A 142 -12.96 -5.79 26.31
N LEU A 143 -11.63 -5.59 26.25
CA LEU A 143 -10.71 -6.57 25.69
C LEU A 143 -10.69 -7.87 26.49
N ALA A 144 -10.86 -7.79 27.81
CA ALA A 144 -10.93 -8.97 28.69
C ALA A 144 -12.18 -9.82 28.42
N ALA A 145 -13.26 -9.20 27.93
CA ALA A 145 -14.54 -9.86 27.63
C ALA A 145 -14.57 -10.44 26.20
N LEU A 146 -13.63 -10.09 25.34
CA LEU A 146 -13.60 -10.55 23.95
C LEU A 146 -13.37 -12.05 23.88
N ASP A 147 -14.19 -12.77 23.11
CA ASP A 147 -14.08 -14.21 22.90
C ASP A 147 -12.76 -14.59 22.21
N ASP A 148 -12.08 -15.65 22.66
CA ASP A 148 -10.82 -16.11 22.08
C ASP A 148 -10.96 -16.51 20.61
N GLY A 149 -12.08 -17.09 20.23
CA GLY A 149 -12.36 -17.46 18.85
C GLY A 149 -12.51 -16.23 17.93
N VAL A 150 -13.00 -15.11 18.43
CA VAL A 150 -13.04 -13.85 17.68
C VAL A 150 -11.62 -13.37 17.41
N LEU A 151 -10.77 -13.30 18.44
CA LEU A 151 -9.37 -12.89 18.28
C LEU A 151 -8.59 -13.79 17.30
N GLU A 152 -8.80 -15.10 17.38
CA GLU A 152 -8.13 -16.04 16.46
C GLU A 152 -8.58 -15.86 15.01
N ARG A 153 -9.87 -15.67 14.78
CA ARG A 153 -10.40 -15.39 13.44
C ARG A 153 -9.89 -14.04 12.91
N THR A 154 -9.83 -13.01 13.75
CA THR A 154 -9.29 -11.70 13.41
C THR A 154 -7.82 -11.80 13.00
N LEU A 155 -6.99 -12.45 13.82
CA LEU A 155 -5.57 -12.66 13.51
C LEU A 155 -5.36 -13.47 12.23
N ALA A 156 -6.19 -14.47 11.99
CA ALA A 156 -6.12 -15.28 10.76
C ALA A 156 -6.58 -14.51 9.51
N ALA A 157 -7.41 -13.48 9.68
CA ALA A 157 -7.90 -12.64 8.58
C ALA A 157 -6.95 -11.48 8.25
N LEU A 158 -6.14 -11.05 9.21
CA LEU A 158 -5.16 -9.98 9.01
C LEU A 158 -3.91 -10.49 8.29
N PRO A 159 -3.27 -9.68 7.43
CA PRO A 159 -1.98 -10.02 6.88
C PRO A 159 -0.93 -10.12 8.01
N PRO A 160 0.11 -10.93 7.83
CA PRO A 160 1.20 -10.98 8.79
C PRO A 160 1.86 -9.59 8.89
N PRO A 161 2.35 -9.21 10.08
CA PRO A 161 3.06 -7.95 10.24
C PRO A 161 4.26 -7.88 9.30
N PRO A 162 4.72 -6.68 8.93
CA PRO A 162 5.94 -6.52 8.15
C PRO A 162 7.10 -7.25 8.82
N PRO A 163 8.00 -7.89 8.05
CA PRO A 163 9.18 -8.51 8.62
C PRO A 163 10.03 -7.51 9.40
N ALA A 164 10.70 -7.97 10.44
CA ALA A 164 11.54 -7.12 11.30
C ALA A 164 12.74 -6.45 10.60
N ASP A 165 13.12 -6.95 9.41
CA ASP A 165 14.20 -6.42 8.58
C ASP A 165 13.73 -5.36 7.56
N VAL A 166 12.46 -4.97 7.59
CA VAL A 166 11.89 -3.89 6.79
C VAL A 166 11.96 -2.58 7.58
N GLY A 167 12.46 -1.54 6.96
CA GLY A 167 12.59 -0.24 7.58
C GLY A 167 13.02 0.83 6.58
N SER A 168 13.46 1.98 7.06
CA SER A 168 14.01 3.02 6.20
C SER A 168 14.86 3.99 7.01
N ASN A 169 15.86 4.58 6.36
CA ASN A 169 16.62 5.67 6.93
C ASN A 169 16.48 6.93 6.06
N ASN A 170 16.45 8.08 6.71
CA ASN A 170 16.44 9.37 6.03
C ASN A 170 17.32 10.37 6.81
N TRP A 171 18.28 10.97 6.11
CA TRP A 171 19.28 11.84 6.72
C TRP A 171 19.37 13.15 5.95
N VAL A 172 19.43 14.25 6.69
CA VAL A 172 19.72 15.56 6.11
C VAL A 172 20.93 16.15 6.85
N VAL A 173 21.96 16.51 6.08
CA VAL A 173 23.13 17.22 6.60
C VAL A 173 23.08 18.66 6.10
N ALA A 174 23.11 19.61 7.03
CA ALA A 174 23.11 21.04 6.69
C ALA A 174 24.35 21.43 5.89
N GLY A 175 24.22 22.40 4.97
CA GLY A 175 25.30 22.82 4.09
C GLY A 175 26.58 23.27 4.81
N TRP A 176 26.44 23.91 5.98
CA TRP A 176 27.59 24.34 6.78
C TRP A 176 28.42 23.19 7.37
N ARG A 177 27.89 21.94 7.32
CA ARG A 177 28.59 20.69 7.69
C ARG A 177 29.18 19.94 6.51
N SER A 178 28.92 20.39 5.28
CA SER A 178 29.40 19.75 4.06
C SER A 178 30.62 20.51 3.50
N THR A 179 31.49 19.81 2.80
CA THR A 179 32.69 20.38 2.20
C THR A 179 32.44 21.37 1.06
N ASN A 180 31.27 21.25 0.40
CA ASN A 180 30.87 22.12 -0.70
C ASN A 180 29.86 23.21 -0.32
N GLY A 181 29.54 23.35 0.98
CA GLY A 181 28.59 24.32 1.49
C GLY A 181 27.12 24.06 1.14
N LYS A 182 26.78 22.92 0.53
CA LYS A 182 25.41 22.58 0.15
C LYS A 182 24.84 21.48 1.03
N PRO A 183 23.52 21.47 1.27
CA PRO A 183 22.90 20.40 2.03
C PRO A 183 23.03 19.06 1.29
N ILE A 184 23.07 17.97 2.05
CA ILE A 184 23.10 16.60 1.57
C ILE A 184 21.87 15.89 2.12
N LEU A 185 21.08 15.23 1.27
CA LEU A 185 20.01 14.33 1.66
C LEU A 185 20.40 12.92 1.23
N ALA A 186 20.26 11.97 2.15
CA ALA A 186 20.36 10.55 1.88
C ALA A 186 19.10 9.85 2.36
N ASN A 187 18.55 8.98 1.54
CA ASN A 187 17.36 8.20 1.87
C ASN A 187 17.57 6.75 1.42
N ASP A 188 17.30 5.82 2.32
CA ASP A 188 17.57 4.40 2.17
C ASP A 188 16.35 3.58 2.62
N PRO A 189 15.36 3.37 1.73
CA PRO A 189 14.19 2.55 2.02
C PRO A 189 14.54 1.06 1.99
N HIS A 190 14.45 0.39 3.14
CA HIS A 190 14.71 -1.06 3.28
C HIS A 190 13.42 -1.84 3.07
N LEU A 191 13.01 -1.99 1.81
CA LEU A 191 11.88 -2.82 1.42
C LEU A 191 12.37 -4.24 1.06
N ARG A 192 11.42 -5.18 0.96
CA ARG A 192 11.76 -6.55 0.51
C ARG A 192 12.46 -6.52 -0.84
N LEU A 193 13.51 -7.31 -0.98
CA LEU A 193 14.16 -7.55 -2.27
C LEU A 193 13.26 -8.42 -3.13
N THR A 194 12.78 -7.85 -4.23
CA THR A 194 11.90 -8.52 -5.20
C THR A 194 12.43 -8.34 -6.62
N ALA A 195 12.05 -9.23 -7.51
CA ALA A 195 12.29 -9.10 -8.94
C ALA A 195 10.93 -9.21 -9.68
N PRO A 196 10.48 -8.14 -10.30
CA PRO A 196 11.04 -6.79 -10.37
C PRO A 196 11.03 -6.07 -9.01
N THR A 197 11.97 -5.13 -8.81
CA THR A 197 12.02 -4.31 -7.59
C THR A 197 10.83 -3.36 -7.49
N THR A 198 10.52 -2.89 -6.28
CA THR A 198 9.46 -1.90 -6.03
C THR A 198 9.70 -0.60 -6.80
N TRP A 199 10.94 -0.15 -6.84
CA TRP A 199 11.31 1.14 -7.40
C TRP A 199 11.55 1.10 -8.91
N TYR A 200 11.15 2.17 -9.58
CA TYR A 200 11.46 2.46 -10.97
C TYR A 200 12.09 3.84 -11.07
N LEU A 201 13.36 3.91 -11.45
CA LEU A 201 14.06 5.19 -11.57
C LEU A 201 13.62 5.92 -12.84
N ALA A 202 13.29 7.19 -12.70
CA ALA A 202 12.84 8.03 -13.80
C ALA A 202 13.44 9.44 -13.71
N HIS A 203 13.70 10.03 -14.85
CA HIS A 203 13.99 11.46 -15.01
C HIS A 203 12.95 12.04 -15.98
N LEU A 204 12.11 12.93 -15.45
CA LEU A 204 11.06 13.62 -16.20
C LEU A 204 11.50 15.05 -16.44
N SER A 205 11.57 15.44 -17.72
CA SER A 205 11.98 16.79 -18.12
C SER A 205 11.02 17.35 -19.17
N ALA A 206 10.47 18.52 -18.88
CA ALA A 206 9.60 19.30 -19.78
C ALA A 206 9.81 20.80 -19.51
N PRO A 207 9.32 21.71 -20.37
CA PRO A 207 9.38 23.14 -20.08
C PRO A 207 8.79 23.49 -18.71
N GLY A 208 9.62 24.06 -17.84
CA GLY A 208 9.23 24.43 -16.47
C GLY A 208 9.15 23.25 -15.47
N PHE A 209 9.44 22.03 -15.89
CA PHE A 209 9.35 20.85 -15.05
C PHE A 209 10.60 19.96 -15.23
N ASN A 210 11.29 19.67 -14.15
CA ASN A 210 12.45 18.78 -14.15
C ASN A 210 12.55 18.06 -12.81
N VAL A 211 12.32 16.74 -12.80
CA VAL A 211 12.34 15.92 -11.61
C VAL A 211 13.00 14.59 -11.89
N ILE A 212 13.85 14.12 -10.98
CA ILE A 212 14.53 12.83 -11.08
C ILE A 212 14.42 12.09 -9.76
N GLY A 213 14.20 10.78 -9.82
CA GLY A 213 14.17 9.94 -8.62
C GLY A 213 13.50 8.61 -8.83
N ALA A 214 13.08 8.01 -7.72
CA ALA A 214 12.41 6.74 -7.68
C ALA A 214 10.89 6.91 -7.71
N THR A 215 10.24 6.22 -8.64
CA THR A 215 8.80 6.12 -8.78
C THR A 215 8.36 4.71 -8.41
N ILE A 216 7.07 4.51 -8.23
CA ILE A 216 6.43 3.19 -8.08
C ILE A 216 5.54 2.96 -9.30
N PRO A 217 5.64 1.80 -9.98
CA PRO A 217 4.78 1.48 -11.10
C PRO A 217 3.29 1.62 -10.76
N GLY A 218 2.56 2.37 -11.56
CA GLY A 218 1.15 2.69 -11.32
C GLY A 218 0.91 4.05 -10.65
N ILE A 219 1.94 4.69 -10.10
CA ILE A 219 1.82 5.98 -9.40
C ILE A 219 2.55 7.07 -10.19
N PRO A 220 1.88 8.15 -10.65
CA PRO A 220 2.46 9.18 -11.48
C PRO A 220 3.24 10.26 -10.69
N VAL A 221 4.02 9.85 -9.68
CA VAL A 221 4.84 10.77 -8.89
C VAL A 221 6.23 10.20 -8.64
N VAL A 222 7.20 11.08 -8.45
CA VAL A 222 8.52 10.73 -7.91
C VAL A 222 8.42 10.73 -6.39
N VAL A 223 8.45 9.53 -5.80
CA VAL A 223 8.23 9.32 -4.35
C VAL A 223 9.44 9.77 -3.54
N VAL A 224 10.64 9.46 -4.06
CA VAL A 224 11.94 9.86 -3.49
C VAL A 224 12.77 10.46 -4.61
N GLY A 225 13.26 11.68 -4.42
CA GLY A 225 14.00 12.30 -5.50
C GLY A 225 14.33 13.77 -5.29
N ARG A 226 14.54 14.45 -6.39
CA ARG A 226 14.80 15.88 -6.40
C ARG A 226 14.28 16.56 -7.66
N ASN A 227 13.98 17.83 -7.54
CA ASN A 227 13.90 18.74 -8.65
C ASN A 227 15.15 19.66 -8.69
N ARG A 228 15.04 20.82 -9.32
CA ARG A 228 16.11 21.79 -9.40
C ARG A 228 16.50 22.36 -8.03
N ASP A 229 15.53 22.60 -7.17
CA ASP A 229 15.65 23.44 -5.98
C ASP A 229 15.47 22.65 -4.68
N THR A 230 14.80 21.53 -4.71
CA THR A 230 14.42 20.74 -3.54
C THR A 230 14.71 19.26 -3.76
N ALA A 231 15.18 18.58 -2.71
CA ALA A 231 15.24 17.13 -2.63
C ALA A 231 14.34 16.64 -1.50
N TRP A 232 13.76 15.45 -1.67
CA TRP A 232 12.90 14.82 -0.67
C TRP A 232 13.17 13.34 -0.57
N GLY A 233 12.97 12.81 0.62
CA GLY A 233 13.02 11.41 0.95
C GLY A 233 11.90 11.08 1.94
N VAL A 234 11.57 9.80 2.06
CA VAL A 234 10.50 9.32 2.92
C VAL A 234 10.99 8.17 3.79
N THR A 235 10.43 8.06 4.98
CA THR A 235 10.59 6.91 5.86
C THR A 235 9.26 6.60 6.53
N ASN A 236 9.04 5.32 6.85
CA ASN A 236 7.89 4.93 7.66
C ASN A 236 8.20 5.21 9.14
N THR A 237 7.33 5.93 9.80
CA THR A 237 7.46 6.27 11.23
C THR A 237 6.78 5.24 12.14
N GLY A 238 6.18 4.19 11.58
CA GLY A 238 5.45 3.20 12.37
C GLY A 238 4.20 3.77 13.06
N THR A 239 3.58 4.78 12.44
CA THR A 239 2.40 5.43 12.99
C THR A 239 1.26 4.42 13.11
N ASP A 240 0.47 4.54 14.17
CA ASP A 240 -0.79 3.84 14.34
C ASP A 240 -1.81 4.35 13.32
N VAL A 241 -2.19 3.49 12.38
CA VAL A 241 -3.05 3.84 11.23
C VAL A 241 -4.13 2.81 10.94
N GLN A 242 -4.22 1.78 11.78
CA GLN A 242 -5.23 0.72 11.68
C GLN A 242 -5.76 0.41 13.06
N ASP A 243 -7.05 0.67 13.28
CA ASP A 243 -7.74 0.40 14.54
C ASP A 243 -8.68 -0.80 14.40
N LEU A 244 -8.81 -1.57 15.47
CA LEU A 244 -9.82 -2.61 15.60
C LEU A 244 -10.96 -2.11 16.49
N PHE A 245 -12.15 -2.04 15.93
CA PHE A 245 -13.34 -1.59 16.63
C PHE A 245 -14.23 -2.77 17.03
N MET A 246 -14.73 -2.74 18.27
CA MET A 246 -15.88 -3.57 18.67
C MET A 246 -17.14 -2.87 18.23
N VAL A 247 -17.97 -3.59 17.48
CA VAL A 247 -19.28 -3.10 17.01
C VAL A 247 -20.34 -4.08 17.47
N ASP A 248 -21.38 -3.61 18.12
CA ASP A 248 -22.53 -4.42 18.47
C ASP A 248 -23.38 -4.70 17.22
N GLU A 249 -24.05 -5.86 17.17
CA GLU A 249 -24.88 -6.23 16.01
C GLU A 249 -25.96 -5.18 15.71
N ASP A 250 -26.49 -4.54 16.75
CA ASP A 250 -27.52 -3.49 16.64
C ASP A 250 -26.98 -2.19 15.99
N ASP A 251 -25.68 -1.97 16.00
CA ASP A 251 -25.04 -0.81 15.38
C ASP A 251 -24.76 -1.02 13.87
N VAL A 252 -24.98 -2.22 13.35
CA VAL A 252 -24.81 -2.54 11.94
C VAL A 252 -25.99 -2.03 11.14
N ILE A 253 -25.84 -0.89 10.49
CA ILE A 253 -26.90 -0.19 9.73
C ILE A 253 -27.13 -0.72 8.31
N GLY A 254 -26.28 -1.61 7.83
CA GLY A 254 -26.41 -2.20 6.50
C GLY A 254 -25.22 -3.07 6.11
N GLY A 255 -25.37 -3.73 5.00
CA GLY A 255 -24.34 -4.57 4.39
C GLY A 255 -24.27 -4.35 2.89
N ARG A 256 -23.13 -4.72 2.31
CA ARG A 256 -22.92 -4.75 0.85
C ARG A 256 -22.60 -6.18 0.43
N GLU A 257 -23.32 -6.66 -0.54
CA GLU A 257 -22.99 -7.93 -1.17
C GLU A 257 -21.81 -7.75 -2.13
N GLU A 258 -20.79 -8.58 -1.98
CA GLU A 258 -19.61 -8.58 -2.82
C GLU A 258 -19.47 -9.89 -3.57
N ALA A 259 -19.41 -9.82 -4.90
CA ALA A 259 -19.16 -10.97 -5.76
C ALA A 259 -17.66 -11.05 -6.10
N ILE A 260 -17.02 -12.19 -5.80
CA ILE A 260 -15.65 -12.47 -6.18
C ILE A 260 -15.66 -13.48 -7.32
N GLY A 261 -15.27 -13.03 -8.52
CA GLY A 261 -15.07 -13.90 -9.67
C GLY A 261 -13.79 -14.71 -9.56
N PHE A 262 -13.80 -15.92 -10.08
CA PHE A 262 -12.57 -16.72 -10.28
C PHE A 262 -12.70 -17.51 -11.58
N GLY A 263 -11.57 -17.57 -12.32
CA GLY A 263 -11.47 -18.27 -13.59
C GLY A 263 -11.22 -19.77 -13.42
#